data_d6be5c12a39369e8b435776869e92d6e
#
_entry.id   d6be5c12a39369e8b435776869e92d6e
#
_cell.length_a   1.000
_cell.length_b   1.000
_cell.length_c   1.000
_cell.angle_alpha   90.00
_cell.angle_beta   90.00
_cell.angle_gamma   90.00
#
_symmetry.space_group_name_H-M   'P 1'
#
loop_
_entity.id
_entity.type
_entity.pdbx_description
1 polymer ?
#
loop_
_entity_poly.entity_id
_entity_poly.type
_entity_poly.pdbx_seq_one_letter_code
_entity_poly.pdbx_strand_id
1 'polypeptide(L)'
;KYRIPQIWKGDLESDVGKALLAGEDDGPTIMMVVNMVLDPAAGPVAIGRLFSGTIKDGQTLHIIDEKRDGRVQSVNFFMGNQREQVGELGAGNIPALLGLTECRAGNTLSSVKDIPMFEGVKYVSEPVVQIAIEPKHPKDLPKLVEILRQLTIEDPNLIVKIDEESGETIVAGMGVLHLDVATHRIQDAKCEIITSEPLINYRETVKGGCEPIMAK
;
A
#
# COMPACT_ATOMS: atom_id res chain seq x y z
N LYS A 1 12.32 21.02 4.54
CA LYS A 1 13.75 21.11 4.91
C LYS A 1 14.07 20.36 6.23
N TYR A 2 13.39 20.63 7.35
CA TYR A 2 13.74 20.07 8.67
C TYR A 2 13.49 18.57 8.83
N ARG A 3 12.58 17.95 8.06
CA ARG A 3 12.25 16.52 8.18
C ARG A 3 12.99 15.62 7.19
N ILE A 4 13.54 16.19 6.12
CA ILE A 4 14.24 15.39 5.10
C ILE A 4 15.38 14.55 5.71
N PRO A 5 16.25 15.08 6.58
CA PRO A 5 17.31 14.29 7.22
C PRO A 5 16.80 13.15 8.11
N GLN A 6 15.52 13.20 8.54
CA GLN A 6 14.91 12.18 9.39
C GLN A 6 14.29 11.05 8.58
N ILE A 7 13.78 11.35 7.38
CA ILE A 7 13.01 10.41 6.55
C ILE A 7 13.81 9.86 5.36
N TRP A 8 14.93 10.48 5.00
CA TRP A 8 15.79 10.06 3.90
C TRP A 8 17.19 9.72 4.42
N LYS A 9 17.64 8.50 4.12
CA LYS A 9 18.92 7.95 4.65
C LYS A 9 20.10 8.16 3.72
N GLY A 10 19.92 8.89 2.64
CA GLY A 10 21.00 9.20 1.70
C GLY A 10 21.94 10.30 2.21
N ASP A 11 23.05 10.47 1.50
CA ASP A 11 24.01 11.53 1.78
C ASP A 11 23.45 12.90 1.36
N LEU A 12 23.24 13.77 2.33
CA LEU A 12 22.71 15.13 2.12
C LEU A 12 23.66 16.05 1.35
N GLU A 13 24.95 15.73 1.30
CA GLU A 13 25.95 16.48 0.52
C GLU A 13 25.96 16.07 -0.96
N SER A 14 25.32 14.96 -1.33
CA SER A 14 25.14 14.53 -2.70
C SER A 14 24.28 15.53 -3.50
N ASP A 15 24.35 15.49 -4.84
CA ASP A 15 23.54 16.35 -5.70
C ASP A 15 22.04 16.13 -5.46
N VAL A 16 21.64 14.89 -5.21
CA VAL A 16 20.27 14.51 -4.85
C VAL A 16 19.87 15.07 -3.48
N GLY A 17 20.75 14.95 -2.48
CA GLY A 17 20.52 15.49 -1.14
C GLY A 17 20.37 17.02 -1.16
N LYS A 18 21.21 17.72 -1.90
CA LYS A 18 21.12 19.17 -2.09
C LYS A 18 19.81 19.57 -2.78
N ALA A 19 19.42 18.86 -3.83
CA ALA A 19 18.15 19.08 -4.54
C ALA A 19 16.94 18.90 -3.61
N LEU A 20 16.93 17.86 -2.79
CA LEU A 20 15.89 17.62 -1.79
C LEU A 20 15.79 18.76 -0.74
N LEU A 21 16.95 19.28 -0.31
CA LEU A 21 17.00 20.39 0.67
C LEU A 21 16.61 21.73 0.02
N ALA A 22 16.99 21.96 -1.24
CA ALA A 22 16.63 23.15 -1.99
C ALA A 22 15.11 23.17 -2.26
N GLY A 23 14.56 22.07 -2.73
CA GLY A 23 13.14 21.95 -3.08
C GLY A 23 12.79 22.79 -4.30
N GLU A 24 13.67 22.81 -5.30
CA GLU A 24 13.53 23.58 -6.53
C GLU A 24 12.84 22.77 -7.64
N ASP A 25 12.16 23.46 -8.54
CA ASP A 25 11.41 22.85 -9.64
C ASP A 25 12.31 22.31 -10.75
N ASP A 26 13.52 22.86 -10.89
CA ASP A 26 14.51 22.47 -11.93
C ASP A 26 15.38 21.27 -11.54
N GLY A 27 15.24 20.75 -10.31
CA GLY A 27 15.99 19.61 -9.82
C GLY A 27 15.48 18.25 -10.35
N PRO A 28 16.15 17.15 -9.97
CA PRO A 28 15.63 15.81 -10.25
C PRO A 28 14.28 15.64 -9.60
N THR A 29 13.35 15.02 -10.32
CA THR A 29 12.01 14.74 -9.78
C THR A 29 12.10 13.66 -8.71
N ILE A 30 11.75 14.00 -7.47
CA ILE A 30 11.78 13.07 -6.35
C ILE A 30 10.52 13.25 -5.52
N MET A 31 9.74 12.18 -5.42
CA MET A 31 8.46 12.15 -4.74
C MET A 31 8.38 10.93 -3.79
N MET A 32 7.77 11.10 -2.66
CA MET A 32 7.38 10.00 -1.76
C MET A 32 5.87 9.82 -1.84
N VAL A 33 5.43 8.61 -2.15
CA VAL A 33 4.02 8.25 -2.13
C VAL A 33 3.59 8.02 -0.68
N VAL A 34 2.57 8.75 -0.26
CA VAL A 34 2.06 8.69 1.12
C VAL A 34 0.78 7.86 1.19
N ASN A 35 -0.04 7.93 0.16
CA ASN A 35 -1.32 7.23 0.11
C ASN A 35 -1.65 6.77 -1.30
N MET A 36 -2.45 5.71 -1.38
CA MET A 36 -3.06 5.24 -2.62
C MET A 36 -4.57 5.35 -2.49
N VAL A 37 -5.22 5.84 -3.53
CA VAL A 37 -6.69 5.91 -3.62
C VAL A 37 -7.13 5.20 -4.88
N LEU A 38 -8.17 4.38 -4.79
CA LEU A 38 -8.76 3.75 -5.96
C LEU A 38 -9.90 4.61 -6.49
N ASP A 39 -9.68 5.18 -7.67
CA ASP A 39 -10.72 5.87 -8.40
C ASP A 39 -11.49 4.84 -9.26
N PRO A 40 -12.83 4.74 -9.12
CA PRO A 40 -13.62 3.74 -9.86
C PRO A 40 -13.49 3.85 -11.39
N ALA A 41 -13.19 5.04 -11.90
CA ALA A 41 -13.08 5.30 -13.34
C ALA A 41 -11.64 5.24 -13.87
N ALA A 42 -10.67 5.61 -13.03
CA ALA A 42 -9.27 5.80 -13.45
C ALA A 42 -8.29 4.76 -12.84
N GLY A 43 -8.76 3.93 -11.90
CA GLY A 43 -7.92 2.95 -11.21
C GLY A 43 -7.08 3.55 -10.09
N PRO A 44 -5.92 2.95 -9.76
CA PRO A 44 -5.10 3.39 -8.64
C PRO A 44 -4.45 4.75 -8.90
N VAL A 45 -4.60 5.65 -7.93
CA VAL A 45 -4.06 7.02 -7.91
C VAL A 45 -3.03 7.10 -6.79
N ALA A 46 -1.79 7.37 -7.13
CA ALA A 46 -0.71 7.55 -6.17
C ALA A 46 -0.65 9.02 -5.72
N ILE A 47 -0.87 9.25 -4.43
CA ILE A 47 -0.83 10.58 -3.81
C ILE A 47 0.42 10.68 -2.96
N GLY A 48 1.21 11.73 -3.13
CA GLY A 48 2.42 11.89 -2.36
C GLY A 48 2.98 13.29 -2.37
N ARG A 49 4.07 13.46 -1.65
CA ARG A 49 4.79 14.73 -1.56
C ARG A 49 5.90 14.78 -2.59
N LEU A 50 5.87 15.78 -3.44
CA LEU A 50 6.97 16.12 -4.35
C LEU A 50 7.99 16.99 -3.60
N PHE A 51 9.20 16.46 -3.44
CA PHE A 51 10.26 17.13 -2.69
C PHE A 51 11.17 17.97 -3.58
N SER A 52 11.41 17.55 -4.82
CA SER A 52 12.27 18.21 -5.79
C SER A 52 11.81 17.94 -7.20
N GLY A 53 12.10 18.84 -8.10
CA GLY A 53 11.79 18.73 -9.51
C GLY A 53 10.34 19.00 -9.87
N THR A 54 10.00 18.77 -11.12
CA THR A 54 8.66 18.93 -11.68
C THR A 54 8.19 17.59 -12.24
N ILE A 55 6.93 17.22 -11.98
CA ILE A 55 6.27 16.06 -12.58
C ILE A 55 5.35 16.54 -13.70
N LYS A 56 5.40 15.83 -14.85
CA LYS A 56 4.60 16.12 -16.04
C LYS A 56 3.83 14.91 -16.53
N ASP A 57 2.72 15.17 -17.23
CA ASP A 57 1.97 14.14 -17.93
C ASP A 57 2.88 13.38 -18.91
N GLY A 58 2.75 12.05 -18.93
CA GLY A 58 3.52 11.17 -19.81
C GLY A 58 4.96 10.88 -19.36
N GLN A 59 5.42 11.48 -18.25
CA GLN A 59 6.76 11.26 -17.71
C GLN A 59 6.93 9.83 -17.20
N THR A 60 8.11 9.25 -17.44
CA THR A 60 8.49 7.97 -16.84
C THR A 60 9.25 8.23 -15.54
N LEU A 61 8.82 7.60 -14.47
CA LEU A 61 9.46 7.65 -13.15
C LEU A 61 9.88 6.24 -12.73
N HIS A 62 10.98 6.17 -12.00
CA HIS A 62 11.48 4.93 -11.42
C HIS A 62 10.86 4.75 -10.03
N ILE A 63 10.23 3.60 -9.80
CA ILE A 63 9.78 3.16 -8.48
C ILE A 63 10.99 2.48 -7.83
N ILE A 64 11.70 3.20 -7.00
CA ILE A 64 13.02 2.78 -6.48
C ILE A 64 12.90 1.48 -5.67
N ASP A 65 11.89 1.38 -4.82
CA ASP A 65 11.64 0.24 -3.94
C ASP A 65 11.39 -1.06 -4.74
N GLU A 66 10.63 -0.97 -5.82
CA GLU A 66 10.23 -2.11 -6.66
C GLU A 66 11.22 -2.35 -7.83
N LYS A 67 12.18 -1.44 -8.04
CA LYS A 67 13.14 -1.45 -9.16
C LYS A 67 12.45 -1.54 -10.53
N ARG A 68 11.36 -0.83 -10.69
CA ARG A 68 10.53 -0.81 -11.89
C ARG A 68 10.29 0.60 -12.39
N ASP A 69 9.97 0.70 -13.65
CA ASP A 69 9.64 1.97 -14.29
C ASP A 69 8.13 2.09 -14.42
N GLY A 70 7.58 3.21 -13.97
CA GLY A 70 6.17 3.55 -14.10
C GLY A 70 5.98 4.79 -14.98
N ARG A 71 4.98 4.76 -15.86
CA ARG A 71 4.62 5.92 -16.68
C ARG A 71 3.45 6.66 -16.07
N VAL A 72 3.64 7.93 -15.78
CA VAL A 72 2.58 8.84 -15.34
C VAL A 72 1.64 9.09 -16.51
N GLN A 73 0.38 8.70 -16.39
CA GLN A 73 -0.63 8.97 -17.41
C GLN A 73 -1.14 10.41 -17.32
N SER A 74 -1.46 10.85 -16.10
CA SER A 74 -1.87 12.23 -15.86
C SER A 74 -1.47 12.70 -14.47
N VAL A 75 -1.16 14.00 -14.37
CA VAL A 75 -0.83 14.71 -13.15
C VAL A 75 -2.04 15.50 -12.70
N ASN A 76 -2.50 15.21 -11.50
CA ASN A 76 -3.70 15.80 -10.90
C ASN A 76 -3.38 16.30 -9.49
N PHE A 77 -4.31 17.04 -8.92
CA PHE A 77 -4.35 17.30 -7.49
C PHE A 77 -5.78 17.21 -6.97
N PHE A 78 -5.93 16.98 -5.67
CA PHE A 78 -7.23 16.91 -5.02
C PHE A 78 -7.60 18.23 -4.35
N MET A 79 -8.80 18.73 -4.65
CA MET A 79 -9.47 19.80 -3.91
C MET A 79 -10.70 19.21 -3.21
N GLY A 80 -10.54 18.80 -1.96
CA GLY A 80 -11.56 18.00 -1.26
C GLY A 80 -11.76 16.65 -1.96
N ASN A 81 -12.99 16.36 -2.40
CA ASN A 81 -13.33 15.14 -3.14
C ASN A 81 -13.18 15.28 -4.66
N GLN A 82 -12.86 16.46 -5.16
CA GLN A 82 -12.71 16.70 -6.59
C GLN A 82 -11.25 16.56 -6.99
N ARG A 83 -11.03 15.83 -8.08
CA ARG A 83 -9.73 15.66 -8.70
C ARG A 83 -9.65 16.57 -9.94
N GLU A 84 -8.67 17.44 -9.98
CA GLU A 84 -8.41 18.34 -11.10
C GLU A 84 -7.11 17.98 -11.80
N GLN A 85 -7.16 17.90 -13.12
CA GLN A 85 -5.97 17.66 -13.94
C GLN A 85 -5.26 18.97 -14.20
N VAL A 86 -3.95 19.00 -13.99
CA VAL A 86 -3.12 20.21 -14.18
C VAL A 86 -2.00 20.03 -15.20
N GLY A 87 -1.69 18.77 -15.57
CA GLY A 87 -0.65 18.44 -16.55
C GLY A 87 0.78 18.51 -16.01
N GLU A 88 1.12 19.45 -15.14
CA GLU A 88 2.41 19.53 -14.47
C GLU A 88 2.31 20.15 -13.06
N LEU A 89 3.17 19.71 -12.16
CA LEU A 89 3.29 20.24 -10.79
C LEU A 89 4.76 20.27 -10.37
N GLY A 90 5.17 21.40 -9.79
CA GLY A 90 6.51 21.61 -9.23
C GLY A 90 6.67 21.16 -7.79
N ALA A 91 7.91 21.23 -7.31
CA ALA A 91 8.31 20.85 -5.96
C ALA A 91 7.45 21.53 -4.88
N GLY A 92 7.27 20.83 -3.76
CA GLY A 92 6.49 21.36 -2.64
C GLY A 92 5.00 21.09 -2.72
N ASN A 93 4.46 20.62 -3.85
CA ASN A 93 3.07 20.23 -4.01
C ASN A 93 2.80 18.77 -3.61
N ILE A 94 1.53 18.42 -3.61
CA ILE A 94 1.04 17.06 -3.34
C ILE A 94 0.30 16.56 -4.59
N PRO A 95 1.04 16.07 -5.60
CA PRO A 95 0.43 15.53 -6.80
C PRO A 95 -0.33 14.23 -6.54
N ALA A 96 -1.33 14.00 -7.37
CA ALA A 96 -2.07 12.76 -7.51
C ALA A 96 -1.80 12.18 -8.90
N LEU A 97 -1.04 11.10 -8.96
CA LEU A 97 -0.52 10.52 -10.20
C LEU A 97 -1.33 9.31 -10.61
N LEU A 98 -1.78 9.28 -11.86
CA LEU A 98 -2.42 8.12 -12.47
C LEU A 98 -1.42 7.33 -13.32
N GLY A 99 -1.71 6.02 -13.47
CA GLY A 99 -0.94 5.13 -14.33
C GLY A 99 0.13 4.32 -13.61
N LEU A 100 0.34 4.56 -12.31
CA LEU A 100 1.33 3.85 -11.49
C LEU A 100 0.68 2.67 -10.76
N THR A 101 0.30 1.63 -11.51
CA THR A 101 -0.48 0.48 -10.99
C THR A 101 0.26 -0.40 -9.99
N GLU A 102 1.59 -0.41 -10.04
CA GLU A 102 2.43 -1.22 -9.15
C GLU A 102 2.97 -0.44 -7.95
N CYS A 103 2.60 0.83 -7.86
CA CYS A 103 3.03 1.70 -6.77
C CYS A 103 2.24 1.41 -5.49
N ARG A 104 2.87 1.59 -4.35
CA ARG A 104 2.28 1.44 -3.01
C ARG A 104 2.60 2.66 -2.15
N ALA A 105 1.82 2.81 -1.07
CA ALA A 105 2.14 3.80 -0.06
C ALA A 105 3.52 3.51 0.57
N GLY A 106 4.35 4.54 0.70
CA GLY A 106 5.74 4.43 1.15
C GLY A 106 6.78 4.38 0.04
N ASN A 107 6.38 4.09 -1.21
CA ASN A 107 7.34 4.03 -2.32
C ASN A 107 7.97 5.38 -2.65
N THR A 108 9.20 5.32 -3.10
CA THR A 108 9.97 6.45 -3.60
C THR A 108 9.95 6.48 -5.11
N LEU A 109 9.45 7.57 -5.69
CA LEU A 109 9.45 7.81 -7.12
C LEU A 109 10.55 8.81 -7.49
N SER A 110 11.32 8.51 -8.53
CA SER A 110 12.38 9.40 -8.99
C SER A 110 12.58 9.39 -10.50
N SER A 111 13.06 10.51 -11.05
CA SER A 111 13.56 10.56 -12.43
C SER A 111 14.98 9.99 -12.57
N VAL A 112 15.68 9.81 -11.44
CA VAL A 112 17.05 9.26 -11.38
C VAL A 112 17.01 7.87 -10.77
N LYS A 113 17.75 6.94 -11.37
CA LYS A 113 17.95 5.58 -10.85
C LYS A 113 18.94 5.57 -9.68
N ASP A 114 18.88 4.52 -8.88
CA ASP A 114 19.87 4.22 -7.83
C ASP A 114 20.03 5.31 -6.76
N ILE A 115 18.92 5.99 -6.42
CA ILE A 115 18.91 6.88 -5.26
C ILE A 115 18.46 6.11 -4.01
N PRO A 116 18.94 6.51 -2.81
CA PRO A 116 18.42 5.98 -1.56
C PRO A 116 16.92 6.27 -1.44
N MET A 117 16.15 5.26 -1.03
CA MET A 117 14.72 5.38 -0.79
C MET A 117 14.43 6.18 0.47
N PHE A 118 13.27 6.79 0.54
CA PHE A 118 12.75 7.33 1.78
C PHE A 118 12.47 6.22 2.78
N GLU A 119 12.51 6.54 4.06
CA GLU A 119 12.02 5.63 5.08
C GLU A 119 10.51 5.45 4.87
N GLY A 120 10.10 4.19 4.65
CA GLY A 120 8.69 3.87 4.40
C GLY A 120 7.78 4.36 5.53
N VAL A 121 6.51 4.57 5.21
CA VAL A 121 5.50 4.95 6.22
C VAL A 121 5.41 3.84 7.25
N LYS A 122 5.82 4.11 8.49
CA LYS A 122 5.68 3.18 9.60
C LYS A 122 4.28 3.29 10.16
N TYR A 123 3.51 2.24 9.99
CA TYR A 123 2.22 2.09 10.68
C TYR A 123 2.48 1.65 12.12
N VAL A 124 1.92 2.39 13.07
CA VAL A 124 2.28 2.29 14.50
C VAL A 124 1.62 1.09 15.18
N SER A 125 0.56 0.52 14.60
CA SER A 125 -0.21 -0.55 15.24
C SER A 125 -0.17 -1.85 14.46
N GLU A 126 0.08 -2.94 15.18
CA GLU A 126 -0.18 -4.28 14.68
C GLU A 126 -1.69 -4.57 14.70
N PRO A 127 -2.22 -5.39 13.77
CA PRO A 127 -3.61 -5.77 13.77
C PRO A 127 -3.95 -6.60 15.02
N VAL A 128 -5.01 -6.20 15.72
CA VAL A 128 -5.43 -6.83 16.99
C VAL A 128 -6.70 -7.65 16.86
N VAL A 129 -7.46 -7.47 15.79
CA VAL A 129 -8.71 -8.20 15.54
C VAL A 129 -8.62 -8.88 14.18
N GLN A 130 -9.13 -10.12 14.13
CA GLN A 130 -9.14 -10.92 12.91
C GLN A 130 -10.54 -11.50 12.69
N ILE A 131 -10.95 -11.58 11.44
CA ILE A 131 -12.17 -12.27 11.01
C ILE A 131 -11.84 -13.15 9.81
N ALA A 132 -12.52 -14.28 9.70
CA ALA A 132 -12.53 -15.10 8.51
C ALA A 132 -13.66 -14.61 7.58
N ILE A 133 -13.37 -14.48 6.29
CA ILE A 133 -14.31 -14.01 5.29
C ILE A 133 -14.42 -15.05 4.18
N GLU A 134 -15.66 -15.44 3.88
CA GLU A 134 -15.96 -16.34 2.77
C GLU A 134 -17.03 -15.73 1.86
N PRO A 135 -16.96 -15.92 0.55
CA PRO A 135 -18.03 -15.52 -0.34
C PRO A 135 -19.23 -16.46 -0.14
N LYS A 136 -20.43 -15.91 -0.05
CA LYS A 136 -21.69 -16.69 0.07
C LYS A 136 -21.88 -17.62 -1.15
N HIS A 137 -21.40 -17.20 -2.30
CA HIS A 137 -21.44 -18.00 -3.52
C HIS A 137 -20.00 -18.25 -4.02
N PRO A 138 -19.61 -19.52 -4.27
CA PRO A 138 -18.26 -19.85 -4.75
C PRO A 138 -17.84 -19.14 -6.04
N LYS A 139 -18.81 -18.73 -6.86
CA LYS A 139 -18.59 -17.97 -8.10
C LYS A 139 -18.01 -16.56 -7.84
N ASP A 140 -18.25 -16.00 -6.68
CA ASP A 140 -17.81 -14.65 -6.31
C ASP A 140 -16.39 -14.63 -5.71
N LEU A 141 -15.75 -15.80 -5.53
CA LEU A 141 -14.40 -15.89 -4.98
C LEU A 141 -13.36 -15.03 -5.76
N PRO A 142 -13.27 -15.06 -7.09
CA PRO A 142 -12.32 -14.23 -7.81
C PRO A 142 -12.58 -12.73 -7.60
N LYS A 143 -13.85 -12.35 -7.50
CA LYS A 143 -14.27 -10.98 -7.24
C LYS A 143 -13.89 -10.54 -5.83
N LEU A 144 -14.10 -11.40 -4.83
CA LEU A 144 -13.69 -11.13 -3.45
C LEU A 144 -12.17 -10.92 -3.35
N VAL A 145 -11.37 -11.78 -3.99
CA VAL A 145 -9.91 -11.67 -4.00
C VAL A 145 -9.47 -10.32 -4.60
N GLU A 146 -10.09 -9.90 -5.70
CA GLU A 146 -9.77 -8.61 -6.33
C GLU A 146 -10.14 -7.43 -5.42
N ILE A 147 -11.31 -7.45 -4.78
CA ILE A 147 -11.74 -6.41 -3.84
C ILE A 147 -10.78 -6.35 -2.63
N LEU A 148 -10.41 -7.49 -2.06
CA LEU A 148 -9.49 -7.55 -0.93
C LEU A 148 -8.11 -7.02 -1.31
N ARG A 149 -7.62 -7.34 -2.52
CA ARG A 149 -6.37 -6.78 -3.05
C ARG A 149 -6.45 -5.26 -3.16
N GLN A 150 -7.55 -4.73 -3.66
CA GLN A 150 -7.77 -3.29 -3.77
C GLN A 150 -7.80 -2.62 -2.40
N LEU A 151 -8.52 -3.18 -1.44
CA LEU A 151 -8.57 -2.67 -0.07
C LEU A 151 -7.19 -2.65 0.60
N THR A 152 -6.37 -3.68 0.38
CA THR A 152 -5.00 -3.73 0.92
C THR A 152 -4.07 -2.68 0.29
N ILE A 153 -4.32 -2.27 -0.96
CA ILE A 153 -3.57 -1.18 -1.61
C ILE A 153 -3.95 0.17 -1.01
N GLU A 154 -5.25 0.40 -0.73
CA GLU A 154 -5.73 1.65 -0.13
C GLU A 154 -5.36 1.75 1.35
N ASP A 155 -5.49 0.65 2.09
CA ASP A 155 -5.24 0.59 3.52
C ASP A 155 -4.20 -0.46 3.88
N PRO A 156 -2.95 -0.04 4.05
CA PRO A 156 -1.85 -0.94 4.42
C PRO A 156 -1.97 -1.55 5.83
N ASN A 157 -2.89 -1.04 6.70
CA ASN A 157 -3.16 -1.61 8.01
C ASN A 157 -4.12 -2.81 7.94
N LEU A 158 -4.76 -3.01 6.78
CA LEU A 158 -5.59 -4.17 6.53
C LEU A 158 -4.71 -5.31 6.01
N ILE A 159 -4.55 -6.36 6.80
CA ILE A 159 -3.75 -7.51 6.43
C ILE A 159 -4.67 -8.65 6.00
N VAL A 160 -4.49 -9.10 4.77
CA VAL A 160 -5.22 -10.25 4.23
C VAL A 160 -4.27 -11.44 4.12
N LYS A 161 -4.65 -12.56 4.73
CA LYS A 161 -3.90 -13.83 4.69
C LYS A 161 -4.84 -14.96 4.31
N ILE A 162 -4.35 -15.91 3.55
CA ILE A 162 -5.03 -17.18 3.31
C ILE A 162 -4.37 -18.19 4.24
N ASP A 163 -5.15 -18.81 5.10
CA ASP A 163 -4.66 -19.90 5.92
C ASP A 163 -4.55 -21.16 5.06
N GLU A 164 -3.34 -21.68 4.94
CA GLU A 164 -3.05 -22.85 4.10
C GLU A 164 -3.65 -24.16 4.69
N GLU A 165 -3.91 -24.20 5.99
CA GLU A 165 -4.44 -25.39 6.67
C GLU A 165 -5.97 -25.44 6.60
N SER A 166 -6.65 -24.32 6.87
CA SER A 166 -8.12 -24.24 6.84
C SER A 166 -8.67 -23.81 5.47
N GLY A 167 -7.85 -23.17 4.63
CA GLY A 167 -8.27 -22.58 3.36
C GLY A 167 -9.07 -21.28 3.53
N GLU A 168 -9.21 -20.78 4.76
CA GLU A 168 -9.96 -19.56 5.06
C GLU A 168 -9.20 -18.31 4.64
N THR A 169 -9.94 -17.30 4.18
CA THR A 169 -9.39 -15.96 3.98
C THR A 169 -9.54 -15.15 5.25
N ILE A 170 -8.44 -14.94 5.95
CA ILE A 170 -8.39 -14.19 7.21
C ILE A 170 -8.06 -12.73 6.89
N VAL A 171 -8.90 -11.83 7.39
CA VAL A 171 -8.69 -10.39 7.31
C VAL A 171 -8.45 -9.86 8.71
N ALA A 172 -7.31 -9.22 8.91
CA ALA A 172 -6.89 -8.66 10.18
C ALA A 172 -6.81 -7.14 10.10
N GLY A 173 -7.27 -6.46 11.15
CA GLY A 173 -7.32 -5.02 11.23
C GLY A 173 -7.04 -4.48 12.63
N MET A 174 -7.00 -3.17 12.76
CA MET A 174 -6.66 -2.46 14.00
C MET A 174 -7.79 -2.50 15.05
N GLY A 175 -8.98 -2.93 14.66
CA GLY A 175 -10.15 -3.00 15.54
C GLY A 175 -11.41 -3.43 14.82
N VAL A 176 -12.49 -3.66 15.58
CA VAL A 176 -13.78 -4.13 15.06
C VAL A 176 -14.35 -3.15 14.03
N LEU A 177 -14.38 -1.85 14.36
CA LEU A 177 -14.87 -0.83 13.45
C LEU A 177 -14.11 -0.77 12.11
N HIS A 178 -12.79 -1.01 12.16
CA HIS A 178 -11.96 -1.06 10.95
C HIS A 178 -12.40 -2.21 10.02
N LEU A 179 -12.65 -3.39 10.61
CA LEU A 179 -13.12 -4.56 9.86
C LEU A 179 -14.57 -4.39 9.38
N ASP A 180 -15.44 -3.71 10.16
CA ASP A 180 -16.80 -3.38 9.73
C ASP A 180 -16.80 -2.49 8.49
N VAL A 181 -15.94 -1.46 8.47
CA VAL A 181 -15.79 -0.59 7.28
C VAL A 181 -15.31 -1.39 6.07
N ALA A 182 -14.31 -2.27 6.26
CA ALA A 182 -13.83 -3.14 5.18
C ALA A 182 -14.94 -4.06 4.66
N THR A 183 -15.71 -4.66 5.57
CA THR A 183 -16.86 -5.53 5.24
C THR A 183 -17.94 -4.78 4.46
N HIS A 184 -18.30 -3.56 4.88
CA HIS A 184 -19.23 -2.71 4.15
C HIS A 184 -18.75 -2.39 2.74
N ARG A 185 -17.47 -2.06 2.56
CA ARG A 185 -16.90 -1.80 1.22
C ARG A 185 -16.98 -3.02 0.30
N ILE A 186 -16.79 -4.23 0.84
CA ILE A 186 -16.96 -5.48 0.07
C ILE A 186 -18.42 -5.66 -0.35
N GLN A 187 -19.38 -5.37 0.54
CA GLN A 187 -20.80 -5.46 0.25
C GLN A 187 -21.25 -4.40 -0.77
N ASP A 188 -20.76 -3.16 -0.67
CA ASP A 188 -21.03 -2.08 -1.64
C ASP A 188 -20.53 -2.44 -3.05
N ALA A 189 -19.46 -3.21 -3.13
CA ALA A 189 -18.99 -3.79 -4.39
C ALA A 189 -19.86 -4.96 -4.88
N LYS A 190 -21.04 -5.20 -4.28
CA LYS A 190 -21.99 -6.28 -4.61
C LYS A 190 -21.36 -7.68 -4.52
N CYS A 191 -20.57 -7.91 -3.50
CA CYS A 191 -20.04 -9.22 -3.13
C CYS A 191 -20.67 -9.60 -1.77
N GLU A 192 -21.58 -10.58 -1.77
CA GLU A 192 -22.16 -11.10 -0.53
C GLU A 192 -21.16 -12.00 0.16
N ILE A 193 -20.85 -11.69 1.41
CA ILE A 193 -19.87 -12.42 2.22
C ILE A 193 -20.49 -12.92 3.52
N ILE A 194 -19.90 -13.98 4.05
CA ILE A 194 -20.15 -14.51 5.38
C ILE A 194 -18.89 -14.24 6.20
N THR A 195 -19.06 -13.71 7.39
CA THR A 195 -17.98 -13.45 8.34
C THR A 195 -18.09 -14.39 9.52
N SER A 196 -16.97 -14.93 9.97
CA SER A 196 -16.88 -15.81 11.14
C SER A 196 -15.61 -15.51 11.94
N GLU A 197 -15.50 -16.05 13.13
CA GLU A 197 -14.24 -16.11 13.85
C GLU A 197 -13.30 -17.10 13.15
N PRO A 198 -11.99 -16.80 13.02
CA PRO A 198 -11.03 -17.72 12.41
C PRO A 198 -10.97 -19.04 13.15
N LEU A 199 -10.81 -20.13 12.42
CA LEU A 199 -10.59 -21.45 13.02
C LEU A 199 -9.25 -21.49 13.76
N ILE A 200 -9.25 -22.09 14.94
CA ILE A 200 -8.04 -22.31 15.74
C ILE A 200 -7.52 -23.72 15.46
N ASN A 201 -6.39 -23.79 14.78
CA ASN A 201 -5.72 -25.07 14.53
C ASN A 201 -4.93 -25.51 15.75
N TYR A 202 -5.44 -26.47 16.49
CA TYR A 202 -4.74 -27.03 17.63
C TYR A 202 -3.66 -28.01 17.16
N ARG A 203 -2.44 -27.82 17.67
CA ARG A 203 -1.32 -28.74 17.44
C ARG A 203 -0.90 -29.39 18.73
N GLU A 204 -0.78 -30.71 18.70
CA GLU A 204 -0.27 -31.46 19.81
C GLU A 204 1.25 -31.65 19.68
N THR A 205 1.95 -31.57 20.80
CA THR A 205 3.38 -31.87 20.87
C THR A 205 3.68 -32.74 22.08
N VAL A 206 4.59 -33.67 21.92
CA VAL A 206 5.05 -34.55 23.04
C VAL A 206 6.13 -33.79 23.81
N LYS A 207 5.90 -33.60 25.11
CA LYS A 207 6.83 -32.89 26.01
C LYS A 207 7.80 -33.81 26.77
N GLY A 208 7.77 -35.09 26.54
CA GLY A 208 8.65 -36.04 27.23
C GLY A 208 8.86 -37.32 26.44
N GLY A 209 9.99 -37.97 26.67
CA GLY A 209 10.23 -39.32 26.19
C GLY A 209 9.63 -40.34 27.16
N CYS A 210 9.05 -41.43 26.65
CA CYS A 210 8.70 -42.60 27.44
C CYS A 210 9.55 -43.80 27.02
N GLU A 211 9.79 -44.73 27.91
CA GLU A 211 10.40 -46.02 27.57
C GLU A 211 9.44 -46.79 26.64
N PRO A 212 9.98 -47.55 25.67
CA PRO A 212 9.15 -48.30 24.73
C PRO A 212 8.36 -49.37 25.49
N ILE A 213 7.02 -49.27 25.44
CA ILE A 213 6.11 -50.27 26.00
C ILE A 213 5.73 -51.23 24.88
N MET A 214 6.11 -52.51 25.06
CA MET A 214 5.63 -53.58 24.20
C MET A 214 4.20 -53.93 24.57
N ALA A 215 3.25 -53.66 23.69
CA ALA A 215 1.91 -54.27 23.82
C ALA A 215 1.99 -55.74 23.43
N LYS A 216 1.50 -56.62 24.35
CA LYS A 216 1.30 -58.02 24.06
C LYS A 216 -0.02 -58.27 23.37
#